data_99bc14b29979889877c0d65b037917ec
#
_entry.id   99bc14b29979889877c0d65b037917ec
#
_cell.length_a   1.000
_cell.length_b   1.000
_cell.length_c   1.000
_cell.angle_alpha   90.00
_cell.angle_beta   90.00
_cell.angle_gamma   90.00
#
_symmetry.space_group_name_H-M   'P 1'
#
loop_
_entity.id
_entity.type
_entity.pdbx_description
1 polymer ?
#
loop_
_entity_poly.entity_id
_entity_poly.type
_entity_poly.pdbx_seq_one_letter_code
_entity_poly.pdbx_strand_id
1 'polypeptide(L)'
;MTGLNSQSGDSSQLILALSKGRIFEDTLPLLEAAGITVTENPETSRKLILPTNDPGVRVLIVRATDVPTYVQHGAADFGVAGKDVLLEHGGEGLYQPVDLNIAVCRMSVAVKSGFDYEKAVRQGARLRVATKFVQTAREHFASKGVHVDLIKLYGSMELAPLVGLSDAIVDVVSTGGTLRANNLVEVEAIMDISSRLIVNQAALKLKRERLQPIIEAFERASRKK
;
A
#
# COMPACT_ATOMS: atom_id res chain seq x y z
N MET A 1 0.46 17.54 -40.46
CA MET A 1 -0.37 16.37 -40.16
C MET A 1 0.54 15.21 -39.89
N THR A 2 1.01 15.07 -38.68
CA THR A 2 1.87 13.95 -38.21
C THR A 2 0.99 13.07 -37.33
N GLY A 3 0.75 11.85 -37.85
CA GLY A 3 -0.13 10.88 -37.22
C GLY A 3 0.31 10.49 -35.82
N LEU A 4 -0.57 10.61 -34.87
CA LEU A 4 -0.50 9.92 -33.58
C LEU A 4 -0.59 8.42 -33.88
N ASN A 5 0.56 7.76 -33.84
CA ASN A 5 0.63 6.30 -33.83
C ASN A 5 0.03 5.84 -32.49
N SER A 6 -1.26 5.52 -32.49
CA SER A 6 -1.89 4.75 -31.44
C SER A 6 -1.25 3.36 -31.48
N GLN A 7 -0.24 3.12 -30.62
CA GLN A 7 0.17 1.76 -30.29
C GLN A 7 -1.08 1.11 -29.65
N SER A 8 -1.80 0.33 -30.44
CA SER A 8 -2.76 -0.65 -29.99
C SER A 8 -1.97 -1.57 -29.04
N GLY A 9 -2.16 -1.39 -27.73
CA GLY A 9 -1.55 -2.26 -26.74
C GLY A 9 -1.87 -3.70 -27.10
N ASP A 10 -0.83 -4.51 -27.28
CA ASP A 10 -0.97 -5.93 -27.54
C ASP A 10 -1.87 -6.50 -26.43
N SER A 11 -3.09 -6.91 -26.79
CA SER A 11 -4.10 -7.43 -25.87
C SER A 11 -3.64 -8.67 -25.09
N SER A 12 -2.50 -9.23 -25.49
CA SER A 12 -1.86 -10.37 -24.84
C SER A 12 -0.91 -9.97 -23.69
N GLN A 13 -0.44 -8.71 -23.61
CA GLN A 13 0.52 -8.28 -22.61
C GLN A 13 -0.16 -8.02 -21.26
N LEU A 14 0.49 -8.48 -20.17
CA LEU A 14 0.12 -8.17 -18.79
C LEU A 14 1.08 -7.16 -18.18
N ILE A 15 0.52 -6.20 -17.44
CA ILE A 15 1.28 -5.19 -16.72
C ILE A 15 0.97 -5.32 -15.22
N LEU A 16 2.01 -5.60 -14.43
CA LEU A 16 1.97 -5.65 -12.98
C LEU A 16 2.49 -4.34 -12.40
N ALA A 17 1.70 -3.64 -11.58
CA ALA A 17 2.15 -2.48 -10.84
C ALA A 17 2.70 -2.85 -9.47
N LEU A 18 3.94 -2.45 -9.18
CA LEU A 18 4.62 -2.65 -7.88
C LEU A 18 5.25 -1.35 -7.40
N SER A 19 5.42 -1.22 -6.09
CA SER A 19 6.27 -0.19 -5.49
C SER A 19 7.66 -0.75 -5.16
N LYS A 20 8.68 0.11 -5.12
CA LYS A 20 10.01 -0.27 -4.62
C LYS A 20 10.00 -0.67 -3.14
N GLY A 21 11.10 -1.25 -2.70
CA GLY A 21 11.34 -1.62 -1.31
C GLY A 21 10.66 -2.93 -0.90
N ARG A 22 10.28 -3.03 0.38
CA ARG A 22 9.83 -4.27 1.00
C ARG A 22 8.70 -5.00 0.24
N ILE A 23 7.70 -4.28 -0.28
CA ILE A 23 6.61 -4.91 -1.05
C ILE A 23 7.15 -5.56 -2.31
N PHE A 24 8.10 -4.91 -3.02
CA PHE A 24 8.74 -5.50 -4.18
C PHE A 24 9.47 -6.79 -3.81
N GLU A 25 10.36 -6.72 -2.82
CA GLU A 25 11.18 -7.85 -2.36
C GLU A 25 10.31 -9.03 -1.91
N ASP A 26 9.30 -8.77 -1.08
CA ASP A 26 8.38 -9.80 -0.58
C ASP A 26 7.47 -10.38 -1.69
N THR A 27 7.29 -9.67 -2.83
CA THR A 27 6.50 -10.13 -3.98
C THR A 27 7.30 -11.05 -4.91
N LEU A 28 8.64 -10.93 -4.95
CA LEU A 28 9.47 -11.75 -5.85
C LEU A 28 9.22 -13.26 -5.71
N PRO A 29 9.19 -13.85 -4.49
CA PRO A 29 8.91 -15.28 -4.33
C PRO A 29 7.51 -15.69 -4.83
N LEU A 30 6.53 -14.78 -4.78
CA LEU A 30 5.18 -15.04 -5.29
C LEU A 30 5.16 -15.03 -6.83
N LEU A 31 5.92 -14.13 -7.44
CA LEU A 31 6.13 -14.10 -8.89
C LEU A 31 6.84 -15.35 -9.36
N GLU A 32 7.90 -15.78 -8.69
CA GLU A 32 8.62 -17.01 -8.99
C GLU A 32 7.70 -18.25 -8.93
N ALA A 33 6.79 -18.30 -7.94
CA ALA A 33 5.79 -19.35 -7.83
C ALA A 33 4.79 -19.36 -9.01
N ALA A 34 4.61 -18.22 -9.68
CA ALA A 34 3.84 -18.07 -10.91
C ALA A 34 4.69 -18.28 -12.18
N GLY A 35 5.98 -18.64 -12.05
CA GLY A 35 6.91 -18.81 -13.17
C GLY A 35 7.41 -17.50 -13.76
N ILE A 36 7.24 -16.38 -13.05
CA ILE A 36 7.63 -15.03 -13.50
C ILE A 36 8.85 -14.58 -12.71
N THR A 37 9.91 -14.19 -13.41
CA THR A 37 11.14 -13.65 -12.81
C THR A 37 11.45 -12.27 -13.38
N VAL A 38 11.59 -11.27 -12.52
CA VAL A 38 12.00 -9.92 -12.91
C VAL A 38 13.49 -9.95 -13.23
N THR A 39 13.89 -9.51 -14.43
CA THR A 39 15.27 -9.65 -14.92
C THR A 39 16.16 -8.44 -14.61
N GLU A 40 15.57 -7.34 -14.13
CA GLU A 40 16.31 -6.12 -13.75
C GLU A 40 15.91 -5.70 -12.31
N ASN A 41 16.92 -5.32 -11.52
CA ASN A 41 16.67 -4.85 -10.15
C ASN A 41 16.22 -3.36 -10.19
N PRO A 42 15.04 -3.00 -9.62
CA PRO A 42 14.53 -1.64 -9.61
C PRO A 42 15.39 -0.66 -8.79
N GLU A 43 16.18 -1.15 -7.81
CA GLU A 43 17.02 -0.28 -6.98
C GLU A 43 18.25 0.24 -7.75
N THR A 44 18.73 -0.51 -8.74
CA THR A 44 19.88 -0.14 -9.57
C THR A 44 19.49 0.38 -10.94
N SER A 45 18.30 0.02 -11.43
CA SER A 45 17.79 0.46 -12.72
C SER A 45 17.09 1.81 -12.62
N ARG A 46 17.28 2.67 -13.64
CA ARG A 46 16.48 3.90 -13.81
C ARG A 46 15.20 3.66 -14.61
N LYS A 47 14.99 2.45 -15.13
CA LYS A 47 13.78 2.11 -15.86
C LYS A 47 12.61 2.01 -14.88
N LEU A 48 11.45 2.50 -15.31
CA LEU A 48 10.19 2.40 -14.57
C LEU A 48 9.31 1.26 -15.08
N ILE A 49 9.67 0.65 -16.20
CA ILE A 49 9.05 -0.56 -16.76
C ILE A 49 10.16 -1.60 -16.89
N LEU A 50 10.06 -2.63 -16.06
CA LEU A 50 11.05 -3.70 -15.99
C LEU A 50 10.60 -4.91 -16.79
N PRO A 51 11.51 -5.54 -17.55
CA PRO A 51 11.24 -6.81 -18.24
C PRO A 51 11.20 -7.97 -17.25
N THR A 52 10.52 -9.05 -17.66
CA THR A 52 10.56 -10.34 -17.00
C THR A 52 11.07 -11.42 -17.96
N ASN A 53 11.20 -12.66 -17.48
CA ASN A 53 11.51 -13.82 -18.31
C ASN A 53 10.37 -14.13 -19.31
N ASP A 54 9.12 -13.71 -19.02
CA ASP A 54 7.99 -13.79 -19.96
C ASP A 54 7.86 -12.45 -20.72
N PRO A 55 8.13 -12.38 -22.03
CA PRO A 55 8.00 -11.14 -22.80
C PRO A 55 6.57 -10.57 -22.80
N GLY A 56 5.58 -11.38 -22.48
CA GLY A 56 4.18 -10.97 -22.32
C GLY A 56 3.86 -10.41 -20.94
N VAL A 57 4.82 -10.30 -19.99
CA VAL A 57 4.62 -9.74 -18.66
C VAL A 57 5.66 -8.65 -18.40
N ARG A 58 5.22 -7.49 -17.96
CA ARG A 58 6.08 -6.38 -17.54
C ARG A 58 5.73 -5.89 -16.15
N VAL A 59 6.72 -5.38 -15.44
CA VAL A 59 6.54 -4.79 -14.11
C VAL A 59 6.69 -3.28 -14.21
N LEU A 60 5.64 -2.57 -13.81
CA LEU A 60 5.60 -1.11 -13.70
C LEU A 60 5.97 -0.70 -12.28
N ILE A 61 7.01 0.11 -12.12
CA ILE A 61 7.48 0.60 -10.83
C ILE A 61 6.90 1.99 -10.57
N VAL A 62 6.02 2.08 -9.57
CA VAL A 62 5.34 3.32 -9.17
C VAL A 62 5.43 3.51 -7.65
N ARG A 63 4.96 4.66 -7.15
CA ARG A 63 4.83 4.86 -5.70
C ARG A 63 3.73 3.94 -5.15
N ALA A 64 3.90 3.46 -3.92
CA ALA A 64 2.93 2.57 -3.28
C ALA A 64 1.50 3.14 -3.28
N THR A 65 1.35 4.45 -3.04
CA THR A 65 0.07 5.17 -3.08
C THR A 65 -0.58 5.23 -4.45
N ASP A 66 0.19 5.07 -5.51
CA ASP A 66 -0.29 5.21 -6.89
C ASP A 66 -0.67 3.86 -7.50
N VAL A 67 -0.18 2.73 -6.94
CA VAL A 67 -0.47 1.39 -7.44
C VAL A 67 -1.97 1.15 -7.66
N PRO A 68 -2.87 1.44 -6.70
CA PRO A 68 -4.31 1.25 -6.90
C PRO A 68 -4.86 2.06 -8.08
N THR A 69 -4.44 3.30 -8.23
CA THR A 69 -4.87 4.18 -9.32
C THR A 69 -4.45 3.64 -10.69
N TYR A 70 -3.20 3.17 -10.83
CA TYR A 70 -2.74 2.58 -12.10
C TYR A 70 -3.53 1.32 -12.47
N VAL A 71 -3.87 0.49 -11.49
CA VAL A 71 -4.69 -0.72 -11.71
C VAL A 71 -6.14 -0.34 -11.99
N GLN A 72 -6.73 0.58 -11.23
CA GLN A 72 -8.11 1.03 -11.39
C GLN A 72 -8.38 1.55 -12.82
N HIS A 73 -7.47 2.37 -13.35
CA HIS A 73 -7.60 2.97 -14.68
C HIS A 73 -7.09 2.09 -15.82
N GLY A 74 -6.67 0.86 -15.55
CA GLY A 74 -6.23 -0.10 -16.57
C GLY A 74 -4.87 0.20 -17.19
N ALA A 75 -4.08 1.11 -16.61
CA ALA A 75 -2.68 1.31 -16.97
C ALA A 75 -1.79 0.14 -16.49
N ALA A 76 -2.26 -0.59 -15.47
CA ALA A 76 -1.78 -1.91 -15.09
C ALA A 76 -2.97 -2.88 -14.98
N ASP A 77 -2.75 -4.14 -15.30
CA ASP A 77 -3.78 -5.18 -15.25
C ASP A 77 -4.00 -5.68 -13.82
N PHE A 78 -2.93 -5.74 -13.05
CA PHE A 78 -2.90 -6.16 -11.65
C PHE A 78 -1.76 -5.47 -10.90
N GLY A 79 -1.77 -5.57 -9.57
CA GLY A 79 -0.76 -4.93 -8.74
C GLY A 79 -0.74 -5.50 -7.32
N VAL A 80 0.26 -5.08 -6.55
CA VAL A 80 0.35 -5.40 -5.12
C VAL A 80 0.37 -4.10 -4.32
N ALA A 81 -0.58 -3.95 -3.40
CA ALA A 81 -0.73 -2.77 -2.57
C ALA A 81 -1.03 -3.15 -1.12
N GLY A 82 -0.54 -2.37 -0.18
CA GLY A 82 -0.87 -2.51 1.24
C GLY A 82 -2.36 -2.23 1.49
N LYS A 83 -2.96 -2.95 2.43
CA LYS A 83 -4.36 -2.72 2.86
C LYS A 83 -4.60 -1.27 3.29
N ASP A 84 -3.61 -0.64 3.93
CA ASP A 84 -3.61 0.77 4.34
C ASP A 84 -3.82 1.72 3.15
N VAL A 85 -3.10 1.49 2.07
CA VAL A 85 -3.21 2.27 0.83
C VAL A 85 -4.57 2.04 0.17
N LEU A 86 -5.06 0.80 0.15
CA LEU A 86 -6.35 0.46 -0.45
C LEU A 86 -7.52 1.08 0.29
N LEU A 87 -7.49 1.12 1.62
CA LEU A 87 -8.50 1.77 2.44
C LEU A 87 -8.54 3.28 2.20
N GLU A 88 -7.37 3.91 2.13
CA GLU A 88 -7.28 5.36 1.87
C GLU A 88 -7.70 5.72 0.43
N HIS A 89 -7.47 4.81 -0.53
CA HIS A 89 -7.87 4.97 -1.93
C HIS A 89 -9.39 4.74 -2.14
N GLY A 90 -10.04 3.96 -1.26
CA GLY A 90 -11.44 3.57 -1.38
C GLY A 90 -11.68 2.27 -2.17
N GLY A 91 -10.70 1.77 -2.92
CA GLY A 91 -10.74 0.44 -3.58
C GLY A 91 -11.78 0.26 -4.68
N GLU A 92 -12.48 1.33 -5.09
CA GLU A 92 -13.54 1.28 -6.10
C GLU A 92 -12.99 0.77 -7.45
N GLY A 93 -13.71 -0.16 -8.10
CA GLY A 93 -13.31 -0.73 -9.38
C GLY A 93 -12.15 -1.74 -9.31
N LEU A 94 -11.65 -2.05 -8.12
CA LEU A 94 -10.58 -3.02 -7.89
C LEU A 94 -11.15 -4.35 -7.34
N TYR A 95 -10.70 -5.46 -7.90
CA TYR A 95 -10.91 -6.79 -7.33
C TYR A 95 -9.70 -7.18 -6.48
N GLN A 96 -9.93 -7.68 -5.26
CA GLN A 96 -8.89 -8.04 -4.30
C GLN A 96 -8.98 -9.56 -4.00
N PRO A 97 -8.50 -10.42 -4.91
CA PRO A 97 -8.71 -11.87 -4.77
C PRO A 97 -7.91 -12.50 -3.63
N VAL A 98 -6.73 -11.97 -3.28
CA VAL A 98 -5.80 -12.64 -2.39
C VAL A 98 -5.20 -11.69 -1.36
N ASP A 99 -5.26 -12.09 -0.08
CA ASP A 99 -4.37 -11.57 0.95
C ASP A 99 -3.01 -12.29 0.83
N LEU A 100 -1.98 -11.52 0.55
CA LEU A 100 -0.66 -12.08 0.26
C LEU A 100 0.15 -12.42 1.52
N ASN A 101 -0.29 -11.94 2.70
CA ASN A 101 0.42 -12.10 3.98
C ASN A 101 1.89 -11.65 3.94
N ILE A 102 2.18 -10.63 3.13
CA ILE A 102 3.51 -10.02 3.01
C ILE A 102 3.49 -8.57 3.48
N ALA A 103 4.67 -8.02 3.77
CA ALA A 103 4.87 -6.69 4.29
C ALA A 103 3.98 -6.39 5.52
N VAL A 104 3.77 -7.40 6.36
CA VAL A 104 2.88 -7.33 7.54
C VAL A 104 3.34 -6.24 8.50
N CYS A 105 2.39 -5.41 8.90
CA CYS A 105 2.55 -4.36 9.90
C CYS A 105 1.18 -4.05 10.52
N ARG A 106 1.10 -3.01 11.35
CA ARG A 106 -0.17 -2.53 11.90
C ARG A 106 -0.29 -1.03 11.76
N MET A 107 -1.48 -0.51 11.65
CA MET A 107 -1.77 0.91 11.78
C MET A 107 -2.03 1.23 13.24
N SER A 108 -1.39 2.27 13.75
CA SER A 108 -1.46 2.60 15.17
C SER A 108 -1.49 4.09 15.42
N VAL A 109 -2.04 4.46 16.57
CA VAL A 109 -1.89 5.78 17.16
C VAL A 109 -0.62 5.79 18.00
N ALA A 110 0.23 6.77 17.78
CA ALA A 110 1.41 7.00 18.59
C ALA A 110 1.50 8.45 19.06
N VAL A 111 2.08 8.66 20.23
CA VAL A 111 2.23 9.95 20.88
C VAL A 111 3.65 10.15 21.40
N LYS A 112 4.03 11.37 21.72
CA LYS A 112 5.29 11.64 22.43
C LYS A 112 5.29 10.95 23.79
N SER A 113 6.40 10.34 24.16
CA SER A 113 6.57 9.74 25.50
C SER A 113 6.25 10.78 26.59
N GLY A 114 5.42 10.36 27.55
CA GLY A 114 4.94 11.20 28.64
C GLY A 114 3.64 11.98 28.34
N PHE A 115 3.10 11.90 27.12
CA PHE A 115 1.78 12.45 26.83
C PHE A 115 0.69 11.48 27.30
N ASP A 116 -0.23 11.96 28.15
CA ASP A 116 -1.32 11.17 28.70
C ASP A 116 -2.51 11.13 27.71
N TYR A 117 -2.40 10.23 26.72
CA TYR A 117 -3.39 10.06 25.68
C TYR A 117 -4.78 9.66 26.22
N GLU A 118 -4.82 8.70 27.15
CA GLU A 118 -6.09 8.23 27.70
C GLU A 118 -6.83 9.33 28.47
N LYS A 119 -6.10 10.14 29.24
CA LYS A 119 -6.66 11.29 29.94
C LYS A 119 -7.20 12.32 28.95
N ALA A 120 -6.44 12.65 27.91
CA ALA A 120 -6.86 13.60 26.89
C ALA A 120 -8.16 13.14 26.18
N VAL A 121 -8.26 11.87 25.81
CA VAL A 121 -9.47 11.27 25.20
C VAL A 121 -10.64 11.31 26.18
N ARG A 122 -10.45 10.89 27.44
CA ARG A 122 -11.53 10.88 28.46
C ARG A 122 -12.04 12.29 28.79
N GLN A 123 -11.20 13.30 28.72
CA GLN A 123 -11.59 14.68 28.97
C GLN A 123 -12.25 15.35 27.76
N GLY A 124 -12.41 14.64 26.64
CA GLY A 124 -12.98 15.20 25.41
C GLY A 124 -12.07 16.23 24.75
N ALA A 125 -10.75 16.17 24.99
CA ALA A 125 -9.82 17.05 24.36
C ALA A 125 -9.86 16.90 22.84
N ARG A 126 -9.79 18.01 22.11
CA ARG A 126 -9.67 18.01 20.66
C ARG A 126 -8.22 17.79 20.30
N LEU A 127 -7.89 16.57 19.84
CA LEU A 127 -6.53 16.17 19.50
C LEU A 127 -6.16 16.57 18.07
N ARG A 128 -4.97 17.11 17.89
CA ARG A 128 -4.35 17.31 16.58
C ARG A 128 -3.62 16.01 16.21
N VAL A 129 -4.00 15.40 15.10
CA VAL A 129 -3.45 14.11 14.65
C VAL A 129 -2.82 14.27 13.27
N ALA A 130 -1.51 14.07 13.17
CA ALA A 130 -0.80 14.10 11.89
C ALA A 130 -0.78 12.70 11.26
N THR A 131 -1.12 12.60 9.98
CA THR A 131 -1.18 11.33 9.27
C THR A 131 -1.19 11.52 7.75
N LYS A 132 -0.76 10.50 7.02
CA LYS A 132 -1.02 10.37 5.58
C LYS A 132 -2.34 9.61 5.30
N PHE A 133 -2.89 8.93 6.30
CA PHE A 133 -4.09 8.08 6.23
C PHE A 133 -5.31 8.81 6.81
N VAL A 134 -5.70 9.90 6.15
CA VAL A 134 -6.70 10.85 6.65
C VAL A 134 -8.08 10.19 6.78
N GLN A 135 -8.48 9.38 5.79
CA GLN A 135 -9.78 8.72 5.80
C GLN A 135 -9.84 7.69 6.92
N THR A 136 -8.84 6.82 7.01
CA THR A 136 -8.76 5.77 8.03
C THR A 136 -8.71 6.37 9.43
N ALA A 137 -7.92 7.41 9.65
CA ALA A 137 -7.86 8.10 10.95
C ALA A 137 -9.21 8.73 11.31
N ARG A 138 -9.88 9.39 10.35
CA ARG A 138 -11.21 9.98 10.58
C ARG A 138 -12.23 8.94 11.02
N GLU A 139 -12.30 7.83 10.32
CA GLU A 139 -13.23 6.74 10.64
C GLU A 139 -12.95 6.14 12.01
N HIS A 140 -11.67 5.90 12.32
CA HIS A 140 -11.26 5.36 13.61
C HIS A 140 -11.67 6.26 14.77
N PHE A 141 -11.31 7.54 14.76
CA PHE A 141 -11.65 8.46 15.85
C PHE A 141 -13.16 8.74 15.93
N ALA A 142 -13.84 8.85 14.78
CA ALA A 142 -15.30 9.01 14.74
C ALA A 142 -16.03 7.82 15.36
N SER A 143 -15.59 6.58 15.10
CA SER A 143 -16.19 5.36 15.70
C SER A 143 -16.08 5.32 17.22
N LYS A 144 -15.12 6.05 17.79
CA LYS A 144 -14.89 6.18 19.25
C LYS A 144 -15.49 7.44 19.85
N GLY A 145 -16.12 8.29 19.05
CA GLY A 145 -16.64 9.59 19.50
C GLY A 145 -15.54 10.60 19.89
N VAL A 146 -14.32 10.42 19.41
CA VAL A 146 -13.17 11.31 19.71
C VAL A 146 -13.08 12.40 18.66
N HIS A 147 -13.06 13.66 19.10
CA HIS A 147 -12.88 14.80 18.21
C HIS A 147 -11.40 15.02 17.87
N VAL A 148 -11.08 15.06 16.59
CA VAL A 148 -9.71 15.26 16.10
C VAL A 148 -9.63 16.34 15.03
N ASP A 149 -8.51 17.07 15.00
CA ASP A 149 -8.08 17.89 13.88
C ASP A 149 -7.02 17.12 13.11
N LEU A 150 -7.38 16.63 11.91
CA LEU A 150 -6.47 15.85 11.07
C LEU A 150 -5.56 16.75 10.26
N ILE A 151 -4.25 16.54 10.40
CA ILE A 151 -3.20 17.26 9.69
C ILE A 151 -2.59 16.29 8.68
N LYS A 152 -2.86 16.52 7.39
CA LYS A 152 -2.34 15.66 6.32
C LYS A 152 -0.86 15.93 6.10
N LEU A 153 -0.03 14.89 6.24
CA LEU A 153 1.37 14.87 5.87
C LEU A 153 1.61 13.77 4.83
N TYR A 154 2.77 13.80 4.17
CA TYR A 154 3.15 12.83 3.15
C TYR A 154 4.27 11.89 3.58
N GLY A 155 4.94 12.20 4.69
CA GLY A 155 6.02 11.40 5.28
C GLY A 155 6.55 12.03 6.57
N SER A 156 7.45 11.31 7.25
CA SER A 156 8.09 11.73 8.51
C SER A 156 7.10 12.18 9.58
N MET A 157 6.05 11.38 9.79
CA MET A 157 4.98 11.70 10.74
C MET A 157 5.53 11.91 12.15
N GLU A 158 6.60 11.18 12.52
CA GLU A 158 7.23 11.23 13.85
C GLU A 158 7.74 12.61 14.24
N LEU A 159 8.06 13.46 13.25
CA LEU A 159 8.48 14.83 13.52
C LEU A 159 7.36 15.70 14.08
N ALA A 160 6.11 15.45 13.68
CA ALA A 160 4.99 16.33 14.02
C ALA A 160 4.78 16.52 15.54
N PRO A 161 4.77 15.47 16.39
CA PRO A 161 4.68 15.65 17.83
C PRO A 161 5.93 16.27 18.46
N LEU A 162 7.10 16.05 17.86
CA LEU A 162 8.36 16.57 18.39
C LEU A 162 8.47 18.09 18.26
N VAL A 163 7.93 18.64 17.18
CA VAL A 163 7.94 20.10 16.91
C VAL A 163 6.64 20.79 17.34
N GLY A 164 5.72 20.06 18.00
CA GLY A 164 4.47 20.64 18.50
C GLY A 164 3.40 20.89 17.42
N LEU A 165 3.56 20.31 16.22
CA LEU A 165 2.56 20.39 15.15
C LEU A 165 1.31 19.56 15.47
N SER A 166 1.47 18.39 16.08
CA SER A 166 0.38 17.49 16.47
C SER A 166 0.58 16.95 17.88
N ASP A 167 -0.48 16.44 18.47
CA ASP A 167 -0.49 15.77 19.77
C ASP A 167 -0.27 14.27 19.62
N ALA A 168 -0.74 13.72 18.49
CA ALA A 168 -0.61 12.31 18.11
C ALA A 168 -0.30 12.16 16.62
N ILE A 169 0.09 10.96 16.23
CA ILE A 169 0.18 10.52 14.82
C ILE A 169 -0.62 9.25 14.62
N VAL A 170 -1.10 9.04 13.39
CA VAL A 170 -1.56 7.73 12.90
C VAL A 170 -0.65 7.32 11.76
N ASP A 171 0.08 6.22 11.94
CA ASP A 171 0.99 5.70 10.92
C ASP A 171 1.12 4.18 11.02
N VAL A 172 1.78 3.58 10.03
CA VAL A 172 2.08 2.16 9.98
C VAL A 172 3.30 1.83 10.86
N VAL A 173 3.15 0.84 11.70
CA VAL A 173 4.19 0.37 12.63
C VAL A 173 4.49 -1.10 12.34
N SER A 174 5.74 -1.40 11.99
CA SER A 174 6.22 -2.79 11.86
C SER A 174 6.88 -3.22 13.18
N THR A 175 8.12 -2.82 13.41
CA THR A 175 8.88 -3.17 14.63
C THR A 175 8.84 -2.09 15.72
N GLY A 176 8.31 -0.92 15.41
CA GLY A 176 8.31 0.25 16.29
C GLY A 176 9.68 0.91 16.47
N GLY A 177 10.70 0.51 15.68
CA GLY A 177 12.05 1.08 15.79
C GLY A 177 12.09 2.58 15.58
N THR A 178 11.41 3.09 14.55
CA THR A 178 11.35 4.52 14.24
C THR A 178 10.66 5.30 15.35
N LEU A 179 9.56 4.79 15.91
CA LEU A 179 8.89 5.44 17.04
C LEU A 179 9.84 5.59 18.24
N ARG A 180 10.49 4.48 18.64
CA ARG A 180 11.45 4.50 19.76
C ARG A 180 12.61 5.45 19.54
N ALA A 181 13.18 5.46 18.33
CA ALA A 181 14.30 6.36 17.99
C ALA A 181 13.90 7.85 18.07
N ASN A 182 12.61 8.15 17.93
CA ASN A 182 12.07 9.51 17.99
C ASN A 182 11.30 9.81 19.29
N ASN A 183 11.51 9.03 20.35
CA ASN A 183 10.85 9.21 21.64
C ASN A 183 9.31 9.23 21.56
N LEU A 184 8.74 8.42 20.66
CA LEU A 184 7.31 8.18 20.58
C LEU A 184 6.96 6.78 21.10
N VAL A 185 5.76 6.67 21.62
CA VAL A 185 5.18 5.42 22.11
C VAL A 185 3.87 5.13 21.39
N GLU A 186 3.68 3.90 21.01
CA GLU A 186 2.42 3.39 20.48
C GLU A 186 1.44 3.26 21.65
N VAL A 187 0.26 3.88 21.50
CA VAL A 187 -0.77 3.89 22.56
C VAL A 187 -2.03 3.12 22.16
N GLU A 188 -2.23 2.90 20.87
CA GLU A 188 -3.39 2.19 20.38
C GLU A 188 -3.13 1.56 19.01
N ALA A 189 -3.42 0.27 18.84
CA ALA A 189 -3.44 -0.39 17.54
C ALA A 189 -4.83 -0.23 16.91
N ILE A 190 -4.87 0.23 15.65
CA ILE A 190 -6.10 0.44 14.89
C ILE A 190 -6.49 -0.82 14.12
N MET A 191 -5.54 -1.38 13.35
CA MET A 191 -5.76 -2.58 12.55
C MET A 191 -4.45 -3.24 12.11
N ASP A 192 -4.52 -4.53 11.82
CA ASP A 192 -3.46 -5.26 11.13
C ASP A 192 -3.50 -5.01 9.62
N ILE A 193 -2.33 -4.92 9.03
CA ILE A 193 -2.10 -4.61 7.62
C ILE A 193 -1.24 -5.72 7.02
N SER A 194 -1.66 -6.18 5.84
CA SER A 194 -0.89 -7.00 4.92
C SER A 194 -1.12 -6.50 3.50
N SER A 195 -0.25 -6.87 2.57
CA SER A 195 -0.45 -6.50 1.16
C SER A 195 -1.45 -7.42 0.47
N ARG A 196 -2.19 -6.85 -0.47
CA ARG A 196 -3.22 -7.50 -1.27
C ARG A 196 -2.79 -7.59 -2.74
N LEU A 197 -3.13 -8.68 -3.38
CA LEU A 197 -3.20 -8.72 -4.84
C LEU A 197 -4.44 -7.96 -5.27
N ILE A 198 -4.29 -6.98 -6.15
CA ILE A 198 -5.38 -6.22 -6.74
C ILE A 198 -5.40 -6.42 -8.24
N VAL A 199 -6.59 -6.49 -8.82
CA VAL A 199 -6.79 -6.76 -10.25
C VAL A 199 -7.82 -5.78 -10.81
N ASN A 200 -7.53 -5.24 -11.99
CA ASN A 200 -8.48 -4.47 -12.76
C ASN A 200 -9.64 -5.37 -13.21
N GLN A 201 -10.89 -4.95 -12.96
CA GLN A 201 -12.07 -5.77 -13.28
C GLN A 201 -12.24 -6.02 -14.79
N ALA A 202 -11.90 -5.05 -15.65
CA ALA A 202 -11.95 -5.22 -17.09
C ALA A 202 -10.84 -6.18 -17.57
N ALA A 203 -9.62 -6.01 -17.06
CA ALA A 203 -8.50 -6.91 -17.37
C ALA A 203 -8.82 -8.35 -16.96
N LEU A 204 -9.45 -8.55 -15.79
CA LEU A 204 -9.85 -9.89 -15.34
C LEU A 204 -10.82 -10.57 -16.30
N LYS A 205 -11.70 -9.81 -16.96
CA LYS A 205 -12.63 -10.34 -17.96
C LYS A 205 -11.94 -10.59 -19.31
N LEU A 206 -11.13 -9.64 -19.76
CA LEU A 206 -10.53 -9.67 -21.10
C LEU A 206 -9.29 -10.54 -21.21
N LYS A 207 -8.51 -10.69 -20.12
CA LYS A 207 -7.23 -11.40 -20.07
C LYS A 207 -7.26 -12.57 -19.06
N ARG A 208 -8.44 -13.11 -18.79
CA ARG A 208 -8.67 -14.12 -17.75
C ARG A 208 -7.75 -15.33 -17.86
N GLU A 209 -7.58 -15.85 -19.07
CA GLU A 209 -6.75 -17.04 -19.32
C GLU A 209 -5.30 -16.86 -18.86
N ARG A 210 -4.77 -15.64 -18.91
CA ARG A 210 -3.43 -15.31 -18.43
C ARG A 210 -3.38 -14.89 -16.97
N LEU A 211 -4.38 -14.15 -16.49
CA LEU A 211 -4.42 -13.63 -15.12
C LEU A 211 -4.77 -14.71 -14.09
N GLN A 212 -5.70 -15.60 -14.42
CA GLN A 212 -6.19 -16.61 -13.49
C GLN A 212 -5.08 -17.52 -12.95
N PRO A 213 -4.16 -18.09 -13.78
CA PRO A 213 -3.06 -18.91 -13.29
C PRO A 213 -2.12 -18.16 -12.34
N ILE A 214 -1.89 -16.85 -12.58
CA ILE A 214 -1.06 -16.01 -11.72
C ILE A 214 -1.74 -15.80 -10.36
N ILE A 215 -3.04 -15.46 -10.36
CA ILE A 215 -3.84 -15.29 -9.13
C ILE A 215 -3.78 -16.55 -8.28
N GLU A 216 -4.02 -17.72 -8.89
CA GLU A 216 -3.97 -19.02 -8.20
C GLU A 216 -2.57 -19.37 -7.67
N ALA A 217 -1.53 -19.03 -8.42
CA ALA A 217 -0.16 -19.23 -7.95
C ALA A 217 0.16 -18.35 -6.74
N PHE A 218 -0.25 -17.09 -6.76
CA PHE A 218 -0.11 -16.17 -5.64
C PHE A 218 -0.90 -16.65 -4.41
N GLU A 219 -2.14 -17.10 -4.60
CA GLU A 219 -2.96 -17.66 -3.52
C GLU A 219 -2.31 -18.90 -2.88
N ARG A 220 -1.82 -19.85 -3.70
CA ARG A 220 -1.13 -21.03 -3.18
C ARG A 220 0.16 -20.69 -2.44
N ALA A 221 0.92 -19.73 -2.95
CA ALA A 221 2.19 -19.32 -2.33
C ALA A 221 1.99 -18.55 -1.01
N SER A 222 0.94 -17.72 -0.91
CA SER A 222 0.62 -16.97 0.31
C SER A 222 0.11 -17.84 1.47
N ARG A 223 -0.51 -19.00 1.19
CA ARG A 223 -0.97 -19.95 2.21
C ARG A 223 0.16 -20.75 2.87
N LYS A 224 1.36 -20.75 2.27
CA LYS A 224 2.52 -21.51 2.78
C LYS A 224 3.40 -20.69 3.74
N LYS A 225 3.08 -19.42 3.92
CA LYS A 225 3.73 -18.52 4.89
C LYS A 225 2.89 -18.45 6.17
#